data_5b5f5d90f081d4d92ae23916444977b5
#
_entry.id   5b5f5d90f081d4d92ae23916444977b5
#
_cell.length_a   1.000
_cell.length_b   1.000
_cell.length_c   1.000
_cell.angle_alpha   90.00
_cell.angle_beta   90.00
_cell.angle_gamma   90.00
#
_symmetry.space_group_name_H-M   'P 1'
#
loop_
_entity.id
_entity.type
_entity.pdbx_description
1 polymer ?
#
loop_
_entity_poly.entity_id
_entity_poly.type
_entity_poly.pdbx_seq_one_letter_code
_entity_poly.pdbx_strand_id
1 'polypeptide(L)'
;MLQPVRTKYRKAFKGRIHGKASRAVRLNYGQFGLKAMEPERIIGKQIEAARVALTRYMKRTGKVWTRIFPNIPVSKKPTEVRMGKGKGSPEYYACRVKPGRIIFEVDGVTEEVAKIALYKASAKLPIKTKFIRR
;
A
#
# COMPACT_ATOMS: atom_id res chain seq x y z
N MET A 1 3.69 -6.27 11.78
CA MET A 1 2.97 -6.07 10.50
C MET A 1 1.97 -4.93 10.65
N LEU A 2 1.75 -4.17 9.61
CA LEU A 2 0.82 -3.05 9.64
C LEU A 2 -0.63 -3.54 9.75
N GLN A 3 -1.31 -3.10 10.79
CA GLN A 3 -2.72 -3.37 11.00
C GLN A 3 -3.29 -2.37 12.00
N PRO A 4 -4.61 -2.09 11.97
CA PRO A 4 -5.21 -1.19 12.94
C PRO A 4 -5.12 -1.75 14.35
N VAL A 5 -4.82 -0.89 15.30
CA VAL A 5 -4.83 -1.25 16.72
C VAL A 5 -6.27 -1.48 17.19
N ARG A 6 -7.19 -0.65 16.68
CA ARG A 6 -8.60 -0.72 17.03
C ARG A 6 -9.46 -0.36 15.82
N THR A 7 -10.52 -1.11 15.60
CA THR A 7 -11.46 -0.87 14.50
C THR A 7 -12.86 -0.57 15.02
N LYS A 8 -13.58 0.28 14.30
CA LYS A 8 -14.98 0.59 14.61
C LYS A 8 -15.88 -0.60 14.28
N TYR A 9 -15.58 -1.30 13.18
CA TYR A 9 -16.32 -2.49 12.75
C TYR A 9 -15.35 -3.64 12.53
N ARG A 10 -15.76 -4.84 12.95
CA ARG A 10 -14.93 -6.03 12.81
C ARG A 10 -14.80 -6.49 11.37
N LYS A 11 -15.86 -6.31 10.58
CA LYS A 11 -15.92 -6.75 9.19
C LYS A 11 -16.39 -5.61 8.29
N ALA A 12 -16.04 -5.70 7.01
CA ALA A 12 -16.43 -4.69 6.02
C ALA A 12 -16.84 -5.36 4.72
N PHE A 13 -17.64 -4.65 3.92
CA PHE A 13 -17.99 -5.11 2.59
C PHE A 13 -16.76 -5.05 1.67
N LYS A 14 -16.64 -6.04 0.78
CA LYS A 14 -15.57 -6.04 -0.22
C LYS A 14 -15.65 -4.81 -1.12
N GLY A 15 -16.83 -4.55 -1.67
CA GLY A 15 -17.04 -3.42 -2.57
C GLY A 15 -16.15 -3.47 -3.81
N ARG A 16 -16.23 -2.41 -4.60
CA ARG A 16 -15.36 -2.18 -5.76
C ARG A 16 -14.70 -0.82 -5.62
N ILE A 17 -13.51 -0.69 -6.15
CA ILE A 17 -12.77 0.57 -6.12
C ILE A 17 -13.07 1.32 -7.41
N HIS A 18 -13.72 2.48 -7.30
CA HIS A 18 -14.12 3.30 -8.44
C HIS A 18 -13.44 4.67 -8.41
N GLY A 19 -13.27 5.23 -9.60
CA GLY A 19 -12.79 6.59 -9.77
C GLY A 19 -11.30 6.76 -9.54
N LYS A 20 -10.88 8.01 -9.47
CA LYS A 20 -9.49 8.41 -9.25
C LYS A 20 -9.31 8.95 -7.85
N ALA A 21 -8.09 8.88 -7.33
CA ALA A 21 -7.79 9.46 -6.03
C ALA A 21 -7.92 10.98 -6.06
N SER A 22 -8.53 11.54 -5.01
CA SER A 22 -8.65 12.99 -4.82
C SER A 22 -7.75 13.49 -3.70
N ARG A 23 -7.26 12.59 -2.84
CA ARG A 23 -6.35 12.90 -1.73
C ARG A 23 -5.08 12.09 -1.89
N ALA A 24 -3.98 12.59 -1.30
CA ALA A 24 -2.67 11.96 -1.39
C ALA A 24 -2.24 11.77 -2.85
N VAL A 25 -2.50 12.78 -3.69
CA VAL A 25 -2.15 12.74 -5.11
C VAL A 25 -0.91 13.56 -5.43
N ARG A 26 -0.37 14.27 -4.44
CA ARG A 26 0.84 15.08 -4.58
C ARG A 26 1.84 14.72 -3.49
N LEU A 27 3.11 14.95 -3.79
CA LEU A 27 4.17 14.77 -2.80
C LEU A 27 4.07 15.88 -1.76
N ASN A 28 3.95 15.50 -0.49
CA ASN A 28 3.85 16.44 0.62
C ASN A 28 5.11 16.45 1.49
N TYR A 29 5.78 15.32 1.62
CA TYR A 29 6.90 15.16 2.54
C TYR A 29 8.24 15.03 1.84
N GLY A 30 8.30 14.30 0.74
CA GLY A 30 9.54 13.98 0.06
C GLY A 30 9.68 14.65 -1.31
N GLN A 31 10.86 14.49 -1.89
CA GLN A 31 11.15 14.97 -3.25
C GLN A 31 10.69 13.98 -4.31
N PHE A 32 10.63 12.70 -3.98
CA PHE A 32 10.34 11.63 -4.92
C PHE A 32 9.24 10.73 -4.35
N GLY A 33 8.51 10.07 -5.22
CA GLY A 33 7.44 9.19 -4.76
C GLY A 33 7.04 8.15 -5.78
N LEU A 34 6.22 7.23 -5.31
CA LEU A 34 5.65 6.15 -6.11
C LEU A 34 4.14 6.34 -6.15
N LYS A 35 3.60 6.46 -7.35
CA LYS A 35 2.18 6.75 -7.58
C LYS A 35 1.50 5.52 -8.15
N ALA A 36 0.33 5.18 -7.59
CA ALA A 36 -0.48 4.07 -8.10
C ALA A 36 -1.12 4.45 -9.44
N MET A 37 -1.08 3.53 -10.39
CA MET A 37 -1.69 3.72 -11.71
C MET A 37 -2.90 2.84 -11.93
N GLU A 38 -3.15 1.90 -11.03
CA GLU A 38 -4.28 0.97 -11.10
C GLU A 38 -5.01 0.91 -9.75
N PRO A 39 -6.34 0.62 -9.74
CA PRO A 39 -7.05 0.40 -8.49
C PRO A 39 -6.79 -1.03 -7.99
N GLU A 40 -6.55 -1.17 -6.69
CA GLU A 40 -6.37 -2.48 -6.07
C GLU A 40 -6.43 -2.36 -4.55
N ARG A 41 -6.65 -3.49 -3.91
CA ARG A 41 -6.46 -3.61 -2.46
C ARG A 41 -5.04 -4.11 -2.20
N ILE A 42 -4.28 -3.33 -1.46
CA ILE A 42 -2.90 -3.67 -1.10
C ILE A 42 -2.90 -4.12 0.35
N ILE A 43 -2.43 -5.34 0.59
CA ILE A 43 -2.42 -5.91 1.95
C ILE A 43 -1.19 -5.45 2.72
N GLY A 44 -1.27 -5.53 4.06
CA GLY A 44 -0.19 -5.08 4.94
C GLY A 44 1.15 -5.75 4.64
N LYS A 45 1.14 -7.03 4.29
CA LYS A 45 2.37 -7.77 3.94
C LYS A 45 3.05 -7.18 2.71
N GLN A 46 2.29 -6.80 1.69
CA GLN A 46 2.81 -6.21 0.47
C GLN A 46 3.43 -4.83 0.74
N ILE A 47 2.75 -4.02 1.55
CA ILE A 47 3.25 -2.70 1.94
C ILE A 47 4.58 -2.84 2.68
N GLU A 48 4.64 -3.74 3.64
CA GLU A 48 5.85 -3.95 4.44
C GLU A 48 7.00 -4.50 3.59
N ALA A 49 6.72 -5.45 2.71
CA ALA A 49 7.73 -6.00 1.79
C ALA A 49 8.30 -4.92 0.87
N ALA A 50 7.45 -4.04 0.35
CA ALA A 50 7.86 -2.93 -0.51
C ALA A 50 8.72 -1.94 0.26
N ARG A 51 8.31 -1.57 1.48
CA ARG A 51 9.06 -0.67 2.35
C ARG A 51 10.46 -1.22 2.64
N VAL A 52 10.55 -2.50 2.98
CA VAL A 52 11.82 -3.15 3.29
C VAL A 52 12.74 -3.16 2.06
N ALA A 53 12.22 -3.49 0.88
CA ALA A 53 13.00 -3.49 -0.35
C ALA A 53 13.56 -2.10 -0.66
N LEU A 54 12.74 -1.07 -0.45
CA LEU A 54 13.11 0.32 -0.69
C LEU A 54 14.22 0.76 0.27
N THR A 55 14.06 0.52 1.56
CA THR A 55 15.04 0.94 2.58
C THR A 55 16.35 0.18 2.46
N ARG A 56 16.33 -1.09 2.06
CA ARG A 56 17.55 -1.86 1.83
C ARG A 56 18.39 -1.26 0.73
N TYR A 57 17.78 -0.88 -0.37
CA TYR A 57 18.54 -0.28 -1.47
C TYR A 57 19.13 1.06 -1.07
N MET A 58 18.40 1.85 -0.29
CA MET A 58 18.86 3.15 0.19
C MET A 58 19.92 3.05 1.29
N LYS A 59 20.19 1.85 1.80
CA LYS A 59 21.15 1.59 2.87
C LYS A 59 20.92 2.46 4.11
N ARG A 60 19.64 2.68 4.42
CA ARG A 60 19.18 3.50 5.56
C ARG A 60 19.55 4.99 5.45
N THR A 61 19.97 5.45 4.28
CA THR A 61 20.14 6.89 4.03
C THR A 61 18.80 7.51 3.66
N GLY A 62 18.61 8.79 4.01
CA GLY A 62 17.40 9.50 3.69
C GLY A 62 16.20 9.06 4.54
N LYS A 63 15.02 9.51 4.12
CA LYS A 63 13.76 9.22 4.82
C LYS A 63 12.74 8.63 3.86
N VAL A 64 11.88 7.78 4.40
CA VAL A 64 10.79 7.12 3.67
C VAL A 64 9.49 7.37 4.42
N TRP A 65 8.45 7.76 3.71
CA TRP A 65 7.10 7.89 4.26
C TRP A 65 6.19 6.91 3.53
N THR A 66 5.51 6.06 4.30
CA THR A 66 4.47 5.18 3.78
C THR A 66 3.16 5.94 3.85
N ARG A 67 2.55 6.24 2.69
CA ARG A 67 1.36 7.09 2.61
C ARG A 67 0.06 6.32 2.62
N ILE A 68 0.10 5.01 2.70
CA ILE A 68 -1.08 4.15 2.76
C ILE A 68 -1.04 3.29 4.01
N PHE A 69 -2.23 2.94 4.51
CA PHE A 69 -2.34 2.10 5.70
C PHE A 69 -3.44 1.05 5.49
N PRO A 70 -3.19 -0.21 5.84
CA PRO A 70 -4.18 -1.28 5.66
C PRO A 70 -5.22 -1.22 6.78
N ASN A 71 -6.33 -0.54 6.53
CA ASN A 71 -7.38 -0.31 7.52
C ASN A 71 -8.67 -1.10 7.26
N ILE A 72 -8.79 -1.76 6.11
CA ILE A 72 -10.01 -2.48 5.74
C ILE A 72 -9.84 -3.97 6.06
N PRO A 73 -10.66 -4.55 6.94
CA PRO A 73 -10.56 -5.97 7.25
C PRO A 73 -11.02 -6.82 6.06
N VAL A 74 -10.26 -7.87 5.76
CA VAL A 74 -10.58 -8.84 4.72
C VAL A 74 -10.84 -10.18 5.38
N SER A 75 -12.04 -10.72 5.18
CA SER A 75 -12.46 -11.98 5.77
C SER A 75 -12.20 -13.14 4.82
N LYS A 76 -11.89 -14.29 5.37
CA LYS A 76 -11.70 -15.52 4.61
C LYS A 76 -12.20 -16.70 5.43
N LYS A 77 -12.88 -17.61 4.76
CA LYS A 77 -13.29 -18.88 5.38
C LYS A 77 -12.21 -19.94 5.11
N PRO A 78 -11.99 -20.87 6.05
CA PRO A 78 -11.14 -22.02 5.79
C PRO A 78 -11.65 -22.82 4.59
N THR A 79 -10.72 -23.43 3.86
CA THR A 79 -11.08 -24.21 2.64
C THR A 79 -11.98 -25.40 2.93
N GLU A 80 -11.92 -25.93 4.13
CA GLU A 80 -12.70 -27.10 4.58
C GLU A 80 -14.11 -26.74 5.08
N VAL A 81 -14.45 -25.44 5.20
CA VAL A 81 -15.76 -25.00 5.63
C VAL A 81 -16.66 -24.77 4.42
N ARG A 82 -17.88 -25.29 4.52
CA ARG A 82 -18.87 -25.14 3.45
C ARG A 82 -19.36 -23.70 3.35
N MET A 83 -19.85 -23.32 2.18
CA MET A 83 -20.45 -22.01 1.96
C MET A 83 -21.69 -21.81 2.81
N GLY A 84 -21.94 -20.56 3.22
CA GLY A 84 -23.08 -20.20 4.06
C GLY A 84 -22.72 -20.04 5.53
N LYS A 85 -23.74 -19.89 6.37
CA LYS A 85 -23.62 -19.69 7.85
C LYS A 85 -22.81 -18.46 8.24
N GLY A 86 -22.96 -17.38 7.47
CA GLY A 86 -22.39 -16.09 7.79
C GLY A 86 -21.03 -15.85 7.17
N LYS A 87 -20.53 -14.64 7.38
CA LYS A 87 -19.25 -14.16 6.84
C LYS A 87 -18.09 -14.73 7.66
N GLY A 88 -17.02 -15.08 6.97
CA GLY A 88 -15.81 -15.58 7.61
C GLY A 88 -15.18 -14.55 8.56
N SER A 89 -14.24 -15.00 9.36
CA SER A 89 -13.50 -14.14 10.29
C SER A 89 -12.51 -13.27 9.53
N PRO A 90 -12.21 -12.04 10.02
CA PRO A 90 -11.14 -11.23 9.46
C PRO A 90 -9.80 -11.96 9.53
N GLU A 91 -9.10 -12.05 8.42
CA GLU A 91 -7.82 -12.73 8.36
C GLU A 91 -6.66 -11.74 8.24
N TYR A 92 -6.86 -10.68 7.47
CA TYR A 92 -5.84 -9.65 7.28
C TYR A 92 -6.52 -8.32 6.95
N TYR A 93 -5.71 -7.27 6.89
CA TYR A 93 -6.17 -5.93 6.56
C TYR A 93 -5.55 -5.46 5.25
N ALA A 94 -6.29 -4.65 4.51
CA ALA A 94 -5.85 -4.11 3.23
C ALA A 94 -6.19 -2.63 3.13
N CYS A 95 -5.52 -1.94 2.22
CA CYS A 95 -5.81 -0.56 1.85
C CYS A 95 -6.42 -0.55 0.45
N ARG A 96 -7.53 0.15 0.30
CA ARG A 96 -8.13 0.39 -1.03
C ARG A 96 -7.41 1.56 -1.67
N VAL A 97 -6.68 1.29 -2.75
CA VAL A 97 -5.89 2.29 -3.45
C VAL A 97 -6.54 2.60 -4.79
N LYS A 98 -6.79 3.89 -5.05
CA LYS A 98 -7.31 4.38 -6.32
C LYS A 98 -6.16 4.85 -7.20
N PRO A 99 -6.31 4.81 -8.53
CA PRO A 99 -5.29 5.38 -9.43
C PRO A 99 -4.99 6.83 -9.08
N GLY A 100 -3.73 7.19 -9.06
CA GLY A 100 -3.28 8.54 -8.74
C GLY A 100 -2.80 8.72 -7.31
N ARG A 101 -3.04 7.77 -6.42
CA ARG A 101 -2.63 7.89 -5.02
C ARG A 101 -1.14 7.63 -4.85
N ILE A 102 -0.50 8.45 -4.02
CA ILE A 102 0.91 8.28 -3.65
C ILE A 102 1.00 7.15 -2.62
N ILE A 103 1.87 6.18 -2.86
CA ILE A 103 2.05 5.03 -1.98
C ILE A 103 3.23 5.27 -1.04
N PHE A 104 4.37 5.67 -1.58
CA PHE A 104 5.57 5.99 -0.82
C PHE A 104 6.13 7.34 -1.24
N GLU A 105 6.79 8.02 -0.29
CA GLU A 105 7.59 9.21 -0.57
C GLU A 105 8.98 9.00 -0.01
N VAL A 106 9.98 9.57 -0.69
CA VAL A 106 11.39 9.42 -0.34
C VAL A 106 12.06 10.78 -0.42
N ASP A 107 12.98 11.04 0.51
CA ASP A 107 13.81 12.24 0.50
C ASP A 107 15.20 11.92 1.06
N GLY A 108 16.15 12.82 0.84
CA GLY A 108 17.49 12.69 1.38
C GLY A 108 18.42 11.79 0.56
N VAL A 109 18.03 11.44 -0.67
CA VAL A 109 18.85 10.65 -1.59
C VAL A 109 18.82 11.29 -2.98
N THR A 110 19.74 10.87 -3.85
CA THR A 110 19.75 11.36 -5.23
C THR A 110 18.57 10.79 -6.01
N GLU A 111 18.21 11.45 -7.10
CA GLU A 111 17.11 10.99 -7.97
C GLU A 111 17.36 9.58 -8.50
N GLU A 112 18.60 9.27 -8.88
CA GLU A 112 18.97 7.94 -9.41
C GLU A 112 18.73 6.85 -8.36
N VAL A 113 19.19 7.08 -7.14
CA VAL A 113 19.02 6.15 -6.03
C VAL A 113 17.53 5.99 -5.70
N ALA A 114 16.80 7.09 -5.63
CA ALA A 114 15.36 7.07 -5.35
C ALA A 114 14.59 6.29 -6.41
N LYS A 115 14.91 6.52 -7.68
CA LYS A 115 14.24 5.85 -8.80
C LYS A 115 14.41 4.34 -8.74
N ILE A 116 15.63 3.87 -8.49
CA ILE A 116 15.92 2.44 -8.39
C ILE A 116 15.27 1.84 -7.16
N ALA A 117 15.35 2.53 -6.02
CA ALA A 117 14.76 2.07 -4.77
C ALA A 117 13.23 1.91 -4.90
N LEU A 118 12.58 2.90 -5.48
CA LEU A 118 11.12 2.88 -5.69
C LEU A 118 10.72 1.81 -6.73
N TYR A 119 11.54 1.58 -7.73
CA TYR A 119 11.32 0.49 -8.68
C TYR A 119 11.36 -0.87 -7.98
N LYS A 120 12.34 -1.07 -7.11
CA LYS A 120 12.44 -2.31 -6.33
C LYS A 120 11.23 -2.49 -5.39
N ALA A 121 10.74 -1.40 -4.81
CA ALA A 121 9.53 -1.43 -4.00
C ALA A 121 8.31 -1.80 -4.85
N SER A 122 8.20 -1.26 -6.05
CA SER A 122 7.07 -1.52 -6.93
C SER A 122 6.94 -2.99 -7.32
N ALA A 123 8.06 -3.72 -7.37
CA ALA A 123 8.06 -5.15 -7.68
C ALA A 123 7.35 -5.98 -6.61
N LYS A 124 7.19 -5.44 -5.40
CA LYS A 124 6.48 -6.11 -4.29
C LYS A 124 5.00 -5.74 -4.23
N LEU A 125 4.55 -4.84 -5.07
CA LEU A 125 3.17 -4.37 -5.09
C LEU A 125 2.39 -5.03 -6.23
N PRO A 126 1.07 -5.24 -6.08
CA PRO A 126 0.26 -5.95 -7.07
C PRO A 126 -0.23 -5.06 -8.21
N ILE A 127 0.23 -3.83 -8.32
CA ILE A 127 -0.28 -2.84 -9.26
C ILE A 127 0.85 -2.19 -10.06
N LYS A 128 0.49 -1.59 -11.17
CA LYS A 128 1.39 -0.71 -11.92
C LYS A 128 1.56 0.60 -11.17
N THR A 129 2.77 1.10 -11.16
CA THR A 129 3.13 2.32 -10.44
C THR A 129 3.96 3.21 -11.33
N LYS A 130 4.07 4.48 -10.95
CA LYS A 130 4.87 5.45 -11.66
C LYS A 130 5.74 6.21 -10.67
N PHE A 131 7.02 6.37 -11.03
CA PHE A 131 7.94 7.23 -10.30
C PHE A 131 7.56 8.68 -10.58
N ILE A 132 7.48 9.48 -9.53
CA ILE A 132 7.20 10.91 -9.66
C ILE A 132 8.21 11.70 -8.83
N ARG A 133 8.42 12.94 -9.22
CA ARG A 133 9.29 13.88 -8.49
C ARG A 133 8.58 15.22 -8.34
N ARG A 134 9.01 15.99 -7.35
CA ARG A 134 8.47 17.32 -7.06
C ARG A 134 8.94 18.34 -8.11
#